data_065606d791743172182e65652c2c33bc
#
_entry.id   065606d791743172182e65652c2c33bc
#
_cell.length_a   1.000
_cell.length_b   1.000
_cell.length_c   1.000
_cell.angle_alpha   90.00
_cell.angle_beta   90.00
_cell.angle_gamma   90.00
#
_symmetry.space_group_name_H-M   'P 1'
#
loop_
_entity.id
_entity.type
_entity.pdbx_description
1 polymer ?
#
loop_
_entity_poly.entity_id
_entity_poly.type
_entity_poly.pdbx_seq_one_letter_code
_entity_poly.pdbx_strand_id
1 'polypeptide(L)'
;MKKLLLILIFTFFFNPSFSIEIIGKSIKCETQKKTIRGYPFFFFFENETNVKSFFISEENLVKFHNLNYKNIEPNFIEIRYVGKIEKSNLILIHTKGGREYTCIFLPTEEEIYIELRNFVSF
;
A
#
# COMPACT_ATOMS: atom_id res chain seq x y z
N MET A 1 -4.16 34.71 27.51
CA MET A 1 -5.06 33.56 27.39
C MET A 1 -5.41 33.18 25.98
N LYS A 2 -5.72 34.14 25.11
CA LYS A 2 -6.00 33.84 23.69
C LYS A 2 -4.80 33.22 22.95
N LYS A 3 -3.58 33.57 23.33
CA LYS A 3 -2.35 33.04 22.72
C LYS A 3 -2.11 31.57 23.08
N LEU A 4 -2.53 31.15 24.26
CA LEU A 4 -2.39 29.75 24.68
C LEU A 4 -3.34 28.82 23.90
N LEU A 5 -4.55 29.30 23.64
CA LEU A 5 -5.54 28.56 22.86
C LEU A 5 -5.09 28.40 21.41
N LEU A 6 -4.50 29.42 20.82
CA LEU A 6 -3.97 29.38 19.47
C LEU A 6 -2.81 28.39 19.35
N ILE A 7 -1.94 28.32 20.33
CA ILE A 7 -0.80 27.37 20.35
C ILE A 7 -1.32 25.95 20.47
N LEU A 8 -2.34 25.70 21.26
CA LEU A 8 -2.94 24.36 21.39
C LEU A 8 -3.60 23.90 20.11
N ILE A 9 -4.30 24.79 19.41
CA ILE A 9 -4.90 24.47 18.11
C ILE A 9 -3.83 24.21 17.07
N PHE A 10 -2.76 25.00 17.08
CA PHE A 10 -1.63 24.83 16.16
C PHE A 10 -0.91 23.52 16.39
N THR A 11 -0.72 23.13 17.66
CA THR A 11 -0.11 21.85 18.02
C THR A 11 -0.97 20.68 17.58
N PHE A 12 -2.28 20.84 17.59
CA PHE A 12 -3.22 19.83 17.13
C PHE A 12 -3.12 19.59 15.62
N PHE A 13 -2.92 20.66 14.84
CA PHE A 13 -2.74 20.55 13.38
C PHE A 13 -1.41 19.91 12.98
N PHE A 14 -0.39 20.07 13.80
CA PHE A 14 0.94 19.49 13.54
C PHE A 14 1.15 18.17 14.27
N ASN A 15 0.14 17.67 14.93
CA ASN A 15 0.22 16.36 15.54
C ASN A 15 0.35 15.32 14.45
N PRO A 16 1.29 14.35 14.57
CA PRO A 16 1.60 13.38 13.54
C PRO A 16 0.50 12.36 13.26
N SER A 17 -0.76 12.78 13.38
CA SER A 17 -1.89 12.05 12.83
C SER A 17 -1.80 11.89 11.30
N PHE A 18 -0.69 12.34 10.72
CA PHE A 18 -0.31 12.02 9.34
C PHE A 18 0.24 10.61 9.16
N SER A 19 0.41 9.84 10.24
CA SER A 19 0.60 8.41 10.09
C SER A 19 -0.68 7.85 9.50
N ILE A 20 -0.65 7.62 8.20
CA ILE A 20 -1.74 6.97 7.50
C ILE A 20 -1.95 5.62 8.18
N GLU A 21 -3.12 5.46 8.78
CA GLU A 21 -3.47 4.18 9.34
C GLU A 21 -3.69 3.21 8.18
N ILE A 22 -2.75 2.30 8.02
CA ILE A 22 -2.74 1.40 6.87
C ILE A 22 -3.62 0.17 7.06
N ILE A 23 -3.90 -0.20 8.31
CA ILE A 23 -4.68 -1.39 8.63
C ILE A 23 -6.07 -1.29 8.03
N GLY A 24 -6.50 -2.33 7.33
CA GLY A 24 -7.79 -2.35 6.64
C GLY A 24 -7.80 -1.65 5.30
N LYS A 25 -6.65 -1.16 4.84
CA LYS A 25 -6.55 -0.46 3.56
C LYS A 25 -6.13 -1.39 2.44
N SER A 26 -6.71 -1.16 1.27
CA SER A 26 -6.34 -1.81 0.03
C SER A 26 -5.51 -0.84 -0.81
N ILE A 27 -4.42 -1.32 -1.40
CA ILE A 27 -3.51 -0.49 -2.19
C ILE A 27 -3.25 -1.17 -3.52
N LYS A 28 -3.23 -0.36 -4.59
CA LYS A 28 -2.82 -0.76 -5.92
C LYS A 28 -1.56 0.00 -6.29
N CYS A 29 -0.49 -0.73 -6.63
CA CYS A 29 0.78 -0.13 -7.00
C CYS A 29 1.14 -0.49 -8.43
N GLU A 30 1.30 0.52 -9.29
CA GLU A 30 1.63 0.29 -10.69
C GLU A 30 2.77 1.19 -11.15
N THR A 31 3.52 0.72 -12.11
CA THR A 31 4.57 1.49 -12.75
C THR A 31 4.07 2.09 -14.03
N GLN A 32 4.62 3.25 -14.41
CA GLN A 32 4.32 3.88 -15.69
C GLN A 32 4.86 3.07 -16.87
N LYS A 33 5.89 2.27 -16.63
CA LYS A 33 6.42 1.37 -17.65
C LYS A 33 5.60 0.07 -17.59
N LYS A 34 5.01 -0.30 -18.73
CA LYS A 34 4.31 -1.57 -18.83
C LYS A 34 5.25 -2.71 -18.43
N THR A 35 4.89 -3.41 -17.37
CA THR A 35 5.67 -4.56 -16.92
C THR A 35 5.37 -5.77 -17.78
N ILE A 36 6.33 -6.69 -17.80
CA ILE A 36 6.19 -7.94 -18.56
C ILE A 36 4.99 -8.77 -18.10
N ARG A 37 4.57 -8.61 -16.83
CA ARG A 37 3.45 -9.35 -16.26
C ARG A 37 2.08 -8.75 -16.54
N GLY A 38 2.03 -7.49 -16.92
CA GLY A 38 0.80 -6.85 -17.37
C GLY A 38 -0.20 -6.47 -16.31
N TYR A 39 0.04 -6.71 -15.02
CA TYR A 39 -0.86 -6.25 -13.98
C TYR A 39 -0.13 -5.64 -12.80
N PRO A 40 -0.80 -4.70 -12.07
CA PRO A 40 -0.21 -4.02 -10.92
C PRO A 40 -0.03 -4.93 -9.71
N PHE A 41 0.71 -4.45 -8.72
CA PHE A 41 0.71 -5.06 -7.40
C PHE A 41 -0.54 -4.64 -6.63
N PHE A 42 -1.13 -5.59 -5.91
CA PHE A 42 -2.29 -5.33 -5.07
C PHE A 42 -2.03 -5.86 -3.67
N PHE A 43 -2.27 -5.03 -2.67
CA PHE A 43 -2.04 -5.38 -1.26
C PHE A 43 -3.25 -5.02 -0.42
N PHE A 44 -3.54 -5.87 0.55
CA PHE A 44 -4.52 -5.57 1.59
C PHE A 44 -3.87 -5.76 2.96
N PHE A 45 -3.82 -4.70 3.76
CA PHE A 45 -3.20 -4.74 5.08
C PHE A 45 -4.22 -5.22 6.10
N GLU A 46 -4.11 -6.49 6.44
CA GLU A 46 -5.10 -7.19 7.26
C GLU A 46 -5.02 -6.79 8.74
N ASN A 47 -3.79 -6.69 9.27
CA ASN A 47 -3.55 -6.29 10.65
C ASN A 47 -2.17 -5.63 10.76
N GLU A 48 -1.64 -5.48 11.97
CA GLU A 48 -0.39 -4.77 12.21
C GLU A 48 0.86 -5.44 11.62
N THR A 49 0.79 -6.72 11.33
CA THR A 49 1.96 -7.49 10.88
C THR A 49 1.75 -8.23 9.57
N ASN A 50 0.51 -8.40 9.14
CA ASN A 50 0.20 -9.22 7.97
C ASN A 50 -0.42 -8.40 6.84
N VAL A 51 0.10 -8.58 5.64
CA VAL A 51 -0.42 -8.00 4.42
C VAL A 51 -0.68 -9.12 3.41
N LYS A 52 -1.82 -9.08 2.74
CA LYS A 52 -2.12 -9.99 1.64
C LYS A 52 -1.58 -9.40 0.35
N SER A 53 -0.75 -10.16 -0.35
CA SER A 53 -0.24 -9.79 -1.67
C SER A 53 -0.96 -10.62 -2.71
N PHE A 54 -1.74 -9.98 -3.56
CA PHE A 54 -2.62 -10.66 -4.51
C PHE A 54 -1.90 -10.94 -5.83
N PHE A 55 -2.26 -12.04 -6.45
CA PHE A 55 -1.70 -12.44 -7.73
C PHE A 55 -2.69 -13.31 -8.50
N ILE A 56 -2.42 -13.48 -9.79
CA ILE A 56 -3.19 -14.39 -10.63
C ILE A 56 -2.39 -15.67 -10.78
N SER A 57 -2.98 -16.79 -10.36
CA SER A 57 -2.31 -18.10 -10.41
C SER A 57 -2.26 -18.65 -11.84
N GLU A 58 -1.51 -19.72 -12.01
CA GLU A 58 -1.42 -20.43 -13.30
C GLU A 58 -2.78 -20.94 -13.78
N GLU A 59 -3.70 -21.17 -12.85
CA GLU A 59 -5.08 -21.59 -13.14
C GLU A 59 -6.03 -20.45 -13.45
N ASN A 60 -5.51 -19.22 -13.60
CA ASN A 60 -6.27 -18.00 -13.81
C ASN A 60 -7.21 -17.66 -12.65
N LEU A 61 -6.81 -17.99 -11.44
CA LEU A 61 -7.54 -17.65 -10.24
C LEU A 61 -6.84 -16.53 -9.47
N VAL A 62 -7.61 -15.62 -8.90
CA VAL A 62 -7.08 -14.59 -8.02
C VAL A 62 -6.79 -15.25 -6.67
N LYS A 63 -5.53 -15.24 -6.27
CA LYS A 63 -5.06 -15.78 -4.99
C LYS A 63 -4.23 -14.73 -4.27
N PHE A 64 -3.85 -15.01 -3.03
CA PHE A 64 -2.96 -14.12 -2.29
C PHE A 64 -1.96 -14.90 -1.45
N HIS A 65 -0.82 -14.25 -1.21
CA HIS A 65 0.17 -14.70 -0.22
C HIS A 65 0.05 -13.83 1.00
N ASN A 66 0.18 -14.43 2.17
CA ASN A 66 0.31 -13.69 3.42
C ASN A 66 1.77 -13.33 3.63
N LEU A 67 2.07 -12.05 3.67
CA LEU A 67 3.41 -11.55 3.89
C LEU A 67 3.46 -10.75 5.17
N ASN A 68 4.63 -10.75 5.81
CA ASN A 68 4.86 -9.89 6.95
C ASN A 68 5.23 -8.49 6.47
N TYR A 69 4.79 -7.49 7.21
CA TYR A 69 5.23 -6.13 6.97
C TYR A 69 5.57 -5.45 8.29
N LYS A 70 6.36 -4.40 8.20
CA LYS A 70 6.73 -3.57 9.34
C LYS A 70 6.42 -2.12 9.03
N ASN A 71 5.87 -1.45 10.02
CA ASN A 71 5.67 0.00 9.96
C ASN A 71 6.92 0.65 10.52
N ILE A 72 7.75 1.23 9.65
CA ILE A 72 8.97 1.92 10.03
C ILE A 72 8.66 3.40 10.14
N GLU A 73 8.34 3.82 11.35
CA GLU A 73 8.02 5.22 11.62
C GLU A 73 9.24 6.13 11.40
N PRO A 74 9.02 7.34 10.88
CA PRO A 74 7.75 7.89 10.41
C PRO A 74 7.52 7.69 8.91
N ASN A 75 8.47 7.16 8.15
CA ASN A 75 8.54 7.35 6.70
C ASN A 75 8.10 6.17 5.84
N PHE A 76 8.25 4.94 6.33
CA PHE A 76 8.15 3.77 5.46
C PHE A 76 7.27 2.66 6.03
N ILE A 77 6.70 1.89 5.11
CA ILE A 77 6.12 0.58 5.38
C ILE A 77 6.96 -0.42 4.59
N GLU A 78 7.58 -1.38 5.27
CA GLU A 78 8.40 -2.40 4.63
C GLU A 78 7.64 -3.70 4.51
N ILE A 79 7.39 -4.13 3.27
CA ILE A 79 6.73 -5.40 2.98
C ILE A 79 7.82 -6.41 2.65
N ARG A 80 7.88 -7.48 3.44
CA ARG A 80 8.89 -8.53 3.26
C ARG A 80 8.82 -9.12 1.85
N TYR A 81 9.97 -9.25 1.21
CA TYR A 81 10.16 -9.75 -0.16
C TYR A 81 9.68 -8.84 -1.27
N VAL A 82 9.00 -7.75 -0.96
CA VAL A 82 8.46 -6.84 -1.97
C VAL A 82 9.24 -5.54 -2.02
N GLY A 83 9.27 -4.81 -0.92
CA GLY A 83 9.95 -3.52 -0.89
C GLY A 83 9.42 -2.59 0.17
N LYS A 84 9.69 -1.30 -0.02
CA LYS A 84 9.30 -0.24 0.92
C LYS A 84 8.33 0.71 0.27
N ILE A 85 7.27 1.05 0.98
CA ILE A 85 6.33 2.09 0.56
C ILE A 85 6.61 3.35 1.35
N GLU A 86 6.91 4.45 0.64
CA GLU A 86 7.02 5.76 1.28
C GLU A 86 5.63 6.26 1.65
N LYS A 87 5.44 6.61 2.93
CA LYS A 87 4.13 7.05 3.42
C LYS A 87 3.70 8.40 2.88
N SER A 88 4.66 9.29 2.61
CA SER A 88 4.35 10.68 2.20
C SER A 88 3.73 10.77 0.81
N ASN A 89 4.15 9.93 -0.12
CA ASN A 89 3.75 10.00 -1.52
C ASN A 89 3.23 8.67 -2.08
N LEU A 90 3.16 7.64 -1.24
CA LEU A 90 2.68 6.30 -1.63
C LEU A 90 3.44 5.73 -2.83
N ILE A 91 4.77 5.79 -2.76
CA ILE A 91 5.63 5.18 -3.77
C ILE A 91 6.22 3.90 -3.19
N LEU A 92 6.01 2.79 -3.90
CA LEU A 92 6.64 1.51 -3.59
C LEU A 92 7.96 1.41 -4.32
N ILE A 93 9.04 1.19 -3.56
CA ILE A 93 10.36 0.92 -4.11
C ILE A 93 10.61 -0.57 -4.00
N HIS A 94 10.64 -1.26 -5.13
CA HIS A 94 10.80 -2.71 -5.17
C HIS A 94 12.21 -3.11 -4.76
N THR A 95 12.32 -4.17 -3.95
CA THR A 95 13.60 -4.66 -3.45
C THR A 95 14.52 -5.11 -4.59
N LYS A 96 13.96 -5.73 -5.62
CA LYS A 96 14.73 -6.16 -6.80
C LYS A 96 14.82 -5.01 -7.80
N GLY A 97 16.03 -4.44 -7.96
CA GLY A 97 16.30 -3.42 -8.95
C GLY A 97 15.86 -2.00 -8.60
N GLY A 98 15.27 -1.78 -7.44
CA GLY A 98 14.88 -0.44 -7.01
C GLY A 98 13.81 0.23 -7.85
N ARG A 99 13.01 -0.53 -8.59
CA ARG A 99 11.96 0.02 -9.45
C ARG A 99 10.87 0.69 -8.61
N GLU A 100 10.43 1.84 -9.04
CA GLU A 100 9.40 2.61 -8.36
C GLU A 100 8.01 2.35 -8.94
N TYR A 101 7.03 2.22 -8.05
CA TYR A 101 5.62 2.05 -8.40
C TYR A 101 4.81 3.11 -7.68
N THR A 102 3.89 3.74 -8.37
CA THR A 102 2.97 4.69 -7.76
C THR A 102 1.78 3.93 -7.19
N CYS A 103 1.49 4.15 -5.92
CA CYS A 103 0.42 3.45 -5.23
C CYS A 103 -0.78 4.36 -4.99
N ILE A 104 -1.97 3.79 -5.07
CA ILE A 104 -3.21 4.47 -4.72
C ILE A 104 -4.02 3.59 -3.78
N PHE A 105 -4.87 4.22 -2.96
CA PHE A 105 -5.81 3.48 -2.13
C PHE A 105 -7.01 3.05 -2.95
N LEU A 106 -7.47 1.83 -2.71
CA LEU A 106 -8.74 1.33 -3.25
C LEU A 106 -9.78 1.38 -2.13
N PRO A 107 -11.07 1.54 -2.47
CA PRO A 107 -12.11 1.65 -1.45
C PRO A 107 -12.26 0.42 -0.54
N THR A 108 -12.11 -0.78 -1.09
CA THR A 108 -12.31 -2.03 -0.36
C THR A 108 -11.39 -3.13 -0.87
N GLU A 109 -11.25 -4.20 -0.09
CA GLU A 109 -10.54 -5.41 -0.52
C GLU A 109 -11.20 -6.02 -1.76
N GLU A 110 -12.51 -5.94 -1.86
CA GLU A 110 -13.26 -6.47 -2.99
C GLU A 110 -12.85 -5.85 -4.31
N GLU A 111 -12.50 -4.55 -4.30
CA GLU A 111 -12.03 -3.86 -5.51
C GLU A 111 -10.75 -4.49 -6.08
N ILE A 112 -9.93 -5.10 -5.24
CA ILE A 112 -8.73 -5.82 -5.70
C ILE A 112 -9.16 -6.99 -6.60
N TYR A 113 -10.16 -7.76 -6.17
CA TYR A 113 -10.65 -8.89 -6.95
C TYR A 113 -11.27 -8.43 -8.27
N ILE A 114 -12.04 -7.35 -8.21
CA ILE A 114 -12.69 -6.79 -9.40
C ILE A 114 -11.64 -6.36 -10.43
N GLU A 115 -10.62 -5.62 -10.01
CA GLU A 115 -9.59 -5.15 -10.93
C GLU A 115 -8.72 -6.29 -11.46
N LEU A 116 -8.34 -7.25 -10.61
CA LEU A 116 -7.52 -8.38 -11.04
C LEU A 116 -8.24 -9.28 -12.04
N ARG A 117 -9.54 -9.44 -11.91
CA ARG A 117 -10.31 -10.23 -12.87
C ARG A 117 -10.20 -9.70 -14.30
N ASN A 118 -9.96 -8.41 -14.46
CA ASN A 118 -9.76 -7.81 -15.77
C ASN A 118 -8.47 -8.31 -16.46
N PHE A 119 -7.55 -8.84 -15.70
CA PHE A 119 -6.29 -9.38 -16.22
C PHE A 119 -6.28 -10.90 -16.36
N VAL A 120 -7.36 -11.56 -15.95
CA VAL A 120 -7.48 -13.01 -16.11
C VAL A 120 -7.70 -13.35 -17.58
N SER A 121 -6.90 -14.28 -18.10
CA SER A 121 -7.02 -14.73 -19.48
C SER A 121 -8.12 -15.78 -19.60
N PHE A 122 -9.01 -15.60 -20.53
CA PHE A 122 -10.07 -16.57 -20.83
C PHE A 122 -9.74 -17.36 -22.08
#